data_352c4814e24f4591695277289084b8b6
#
_entry.id   352c4814e24f4591695277289084b8b6
#
_cell.length_a   1.000
_cell.length_b   1.000
_cell.length_c   1.000
_cell.angle_alpha   90.00
_cell.angle_beta   90.00
_cell.angle_gamma   90.00
#
_symmetry.space_group_name_H-M   'P 1'
#
loop_
_entity.id
_entity.type
_entity.pdbx_description
1 polymer ?
#
loop_
_entity_poly.entity_id
_entity_poly.type
_entity_poly.pdbx_seq_one_letter_code
_entity_poly.pdbx_strand_id
1 'polypeptide(L)'
;MLGLFKDRLHLSADVRVCFARRGSSDRSQALSAALDKARYRFAERWHRPIAGAVTVRESTPMLDMALQATDYFLWALQRHYEQQELRFLQLLWPQVALVHAVDEKHRAPYGEYYTKKKPLV
;
A
#
# COMPACT_ATOMS: atom_id res chain seq x y z
N MET A 1 -8.97 0.57 0.98
CA MET A 1 -8.55 1.71 0.13
C MET A 1 -8.88 3.08 0.68
N LEU A 2 -9.90 3.22 1.52
CA LEU A 2 -10.26 4.52 2.11
C LEU A 2 -9.08 5.17 2.87
N GLY A 3 -8.33 4.39 3.64
CA GLY A 3 -7.15 4.88 4.36
C GLY A 3 -6.02 5.37 3.45
N LEU A 4 -5.91 4.85 2.23
CA LEU A 4 -4.94 5.33 1.26
C LEU A 4 -5.15 6.81 0.94
N PHE A 5 -6.40 7.21 0.69
CA PHE A 5 -6.73 8.60 0.40
C PHE A 5 -6.59 9.51 1.63
N LYS A 6 -6.92 8.99 2.80
CA LYS A 6 -6.82 9.76 4.04
C LYS A 6 -5.38 10.11 4.41
N ASP A 7 -4.49 9.11 4.35
CA ASP A 7 -3.20 9.20 5.02
C ASP A 7 -2.01 9.30 4.05
N ARG A 8 -2.18 8.94 2.79
CA ARG A 8 -1.05 8.68 1.90
C ARG A 8 -1.05 9.47 0.61
N LEU A 9 -2.21 9.81 0.07
CA LEU A 9 -2.30 10.51 -1.20
C LEU A 9 -2.54 12.00 -1.00
N HIS A 10 -1.82 12.80 -1.77
CA HIS A 10 -2.06 14.24 -1.82
C HIS A 10 -3.32 14.50 -2.63
N LEU A 11 -4.30 15.21 -2.07
CA LEU A 11 -5.64 15.34 -2.65
C LEU A 11 -5.68 16.11 -3.96
N SER A 12 -4.72 17.00 -4.20
CA SER A 12 -4.64 17.81 -5.41
C SER A 12 -3.66 17.25 -6.45
N ALA A 13 -2.90 16.21 -6.14
CA ALA A 13 -1.92 15.63 -7.04
C ALA A 13 -2.54 14.54 -7.92
N ASP A 14 -2.05 14.45 -9.16
CA ASP A 14 -2.32 13.29 -10.00
C ASP A 14 -1.54 12.09 -9.50
N VAL A 15 -2.22 10.96 -9.36
CA VAL A 15 -1.66 9.73 -8.81
C VAL A 15 -1.78 8.60 -9.82
N ARG A 16 -0.68 7.88 -10.02
CA ARG A 16 -0.65 6.65 -10.81
C ARG A 16 -0.45 5.46 -9.87
N VAL A 17 -1.39 4.53 -9.90
CA VAL A 17 -1.36 3.33 -9.09
C VAL A 17 -1.06 2.15 -9.99
N CYS A 18 0.00 1.42 -9.69
CA CYS A 18 0.39 0.23 -10.42
C CYS A 18 0.18 -1.00 -9.52
N PHE A 19 -0.65 -1.93 -9.98
CA PHE A 19 -0.87 -3.20 -9.32
C PHE A 19 -0.09 -4.32 -10.01
N ALA A 20 0.43 -5.25 -9.21
CA ALA A 20 1.00 -6.47 -9.75
C ALA A 20 -0.11 -7.34 -10.34
N ARG A 21 0.09 -7.80 -11.58
CA ARG A 21 -0.85 -8.68 -12.26
C ARG A 21 -0.87 -10.04 -11.58
N ARG A 22 -2.08 -10.54 -11.34
CA ARG A 22 -2.32 -11.89 -10.82
C ARG A 22 -3.14 -12.67 -11.83
N GLY A 23 -2.59 -13.78 -12.31
CA GLY A 23 -3.25 -14.59 -13.32
C GLY A 23 -3.17 -13.99 -14.71
N SER A 24 -4.02 -14.46 -15.61
CA SER A 24 -4.02 -14.08 -17.03
C SER A 24 -5.01 -12.97 -17.39
N SER A 25 -5.95 -12.66 -16.50
CA SER A 25 -6.97 -11.65 -16.78
C SER A 25 -6.53 -10.26 -16.32
N ASP A 26 -6.81 -9.27 -17.16
CA ASP A 26 -6.61 -7.86 -16.82
C ASP A 26 -7.72 -7.39 -15.88
N ARG A 27 -7.34 -6.86 -14.71
CA ARG A 27 -8.26 -6.35 -13.69
C ARG A 27 -8.18 -4.85 -13.53
N SER A 28 -7.54 -4.14 -14.46
CA SER A 28 -7.36 -2.68 -14.36
C SER A 28 -8.66 -1.94 -14.20
N GLN A 29 -9.71 -2.34 -14.92
CA GLN A 29 -11.03 -1.72 -14.81
C GLN A 29 -11.68 -1.95 -13.44
N ALA A 30 -11.60 -3.17 -12.91
CA ALA A 30 -12.15 -3.48 -11.59
C ALA A 30 -11.40 -2.72 -10.49
N LEU A 31 -10.08 -2.63 -10.58
CA LEU A 31 -9.26 -1.90 -9.65
C LEU A 31 -9.51 -0.39 -9.73
N SER A 32 -9.68 0.14 -10.94
CA SER A 32 -10.03 1.54 -11.17
C SER A 32 -11.40 1.87 -10.56
N ALA A 33 -12.39 1.01 -10.78
CA ALA A 33 -13.72 1.18 -10.18
C ALA A 33 -13.68 1.14 -8.64
N ALA A 34 -12.87 0.25 -8.07
CA ALA A 34 -12.70 0.17 -6.62
C ALA A 34 -12.06 1.44 -6.04
N LEU A 35 -11.08 2.01 -6.74
CA LEU A 35 -10.46 3.27 -6.34
C LEU A 35 -11.42 4.46 -6.48
N ASP A 36 -12.20 4.52 -7.54
CA ASP A 36 -13.21 5.57 -7.72
C ASP A 36 -14.25 5.51 -6.62
N LYS A 37 -14.70 4.32 -6.26
CA LYS A 37 -15.62 4.12 -5.13
C LYS A 37 -15.01 4.58 -3.81
N ALA A 38 -13.74 4.29 -3.58
CA ALA A 38 -13.01 4.74 -2.39
C ALA A 38 -12.88 6.28 -2.36
N ARG A 39 -12.58 6.91 -3.52
CA ARG A 39 -12.56 8.38 -3.64
C ARG A 39 -13.89 9.01 -3.26
N TYR A 40 -14.96 8.47 -3.81
CA TYR A 40 -16.32 8.98 -3.52
C TYR A 40 -16.66 8.88 -2.04
N ARG A 41 -16.41 7.72 -1.43
CA ARG A 41 -16.62 7.52 0.01
C ARG A 41 -15.76 8.43 0.88
N PHE A 42 -14.53 8.66 0.47
CA PHE A 42 -13.63 9.60 1.16
C PHE A 42 -14.19 11.02 1.10
N ALA A 43 -14.61 11.49 -0.09
CA ALA A 43 -15.17 12.82 -0.27
C ALA A 43 -16.42 13.04 0.59
N GLU A 44 -17.32 12.05 0.68
CA GLU A 44 -18.50 12.10 1.53
C GLU A 44 -18.15 12.17 3.01
N ARG A 45 -17.27 11.25 3.45
CA ARG A 45 -16.96 11.11 4.88
C ARG A 45 -16.18 12.29 5.45
N TRP A 46 -15.25 12.84 4.69
CA TRP A 46 -14.33 13.89 5.15
C TRP A 46 -14.69 15.27 4.59
N HIS A 47 -15.74 15.38 3.78
CA HIS A 47 -16.15 16.62 3.10
C HIS A 47 -14.99 17.27 2.32
N ARG A 48 -14.12 16.46 1.73
CA ARG A 48 -12.96 16.90 0.95
C ARG A 48 -12.97 16.22 -0.42
N PRO A 49 -13.26 16.96 -1.50
CA PRO A 49 -13.16 16.39 -2.84
C PRO A 49 -11.71 16.08 -3.18
N ILE A 50 -11.49 14.97 -3.88
CA ILE A 50 -10.18 14.62 -4.43
C ILE A 50 -10.10 15.19 -5.82
N ALA A 51 -9.35 16.30 -6.00
CA ALA A 51 -9.27 17.02 -7.26
C ALA A 51 -8.32 16.38 -8.27
N GLY A 52 -7.28 15.65 -7.80
CA GLY A 52 -6.30 14.99 -8.66
C GLY A 52 -6.87 13.78 -9.38
N ALA A 53 -6.32 13.48 -10.57
CA ALA A 53 -6.66 12.28 -11.31
C ALA A 53 -5.98 11.06 -10.69
N VAL A 54 -6.71 9.93 -10.63
CA VAL A 54 -6.17 8.65 -10.19
C VAL A 54 -6.24 7.68 -11.37
N THR A 55 -5.09 7.25 -11.87
CA THR A 55 -5.00 6.27 -12.95
C THR A 55 -4.48 4.95 -12.42
N VAL A 56 -5.00 3.86 -12.99
CA VAL A 56 -4.67 2.50 -12.57
C VAL A 56 -4.11 1.73 -13.76
N ARG A 57 -3.02 1.01 -13.52
CA ARG A 57 -2.50 0.03 -14.47
C ARG A 57 -2.08 -1.24 -13.75
N GLU A 58 -2.06 -2.35 -14.46
CA GLU A 58 -1.42 -3.59 -14.02
C GLU A 58 -0.10 -3.78 -14.76
N SER A 59 0.88 -4.35 -14.06
CA SER A 59 2.16 -4.74 -14.63
C SER A 59 2.70 -5.98 -13.92
N THR A 60 3.85 -6.44 -14.35
CA THR A 60 4.57 -7.55 -13.71
C THR A 60 5.91 -7.09 -13.20
N PRO A 61 6.50 -7.77 -12.19
CA PRO A 61 7.84 -7.43 -11.70
C PRO A 61 8.93 -7.49 -12.77
N MET A 62 8.76 -8.33 -13.80
CA MET A 62 9.69 -8.37 -14.94
C MET A 62 9.73 -7.06 -15.74
N LEU A 63 8.61 -6.36 -15.80
CA LEU A 63 8.43 -5.15 -16.61
C LEU A 63 8.50 -3.86 -15.80
N ASP A 64 8.46 -3.96 -14.47
CA ASP A 64 8.37 -2.79 -13.60
C ASP A 64 9.28 -2.94 -12.39
N MET A 65 10.32 -2.11 -12.33
CA MET A 65 11.31 -2.14 -11.23
C MET A 65 10.69 -1.77 -9.88
N ALA A 66 9.69 -0.91 -9.85
CA ALA A 66 9.00 -0.53 -8.61
C ALA A 66 8.22 -1.72 -8.05
N LEU A 67 7.62 -2.55 -8.90
CA LEU A 67 6.98 -3.80 -8.48
C LEU A 67 8.00 -4.82 -7.98
N GLN A 68 9.19 -4.90 -8.58
CA GLN A 68 10.27 -5.75 -8.08
C GLN A 68 10.67 -5.34 -6.66
N ALA A 69 10.86 -4.04 -6.42
CA ALA A 69 11.18 -3.52 -5.09
C ALA A 69 10.06 -3.84 -4.08
N THR A 70 8.81 -3.65 -4.47
CA THR A 70 7.64 -3.96 -3.65
C THR A 70 7.59 -5.44 -3.29
N ASP A 71 7.83 -6.33 -4.26
CA ASP A 71 7.88 -7.78 -4.01
C ASP A 71 8.97 -8.14 -3.02
N TYR A 72 10.15 -7.51 -3.13
CA TYR A 72 11.24 -7.77 -2.20
C TYR A 72 10.90 -7.35 -0.78
N PHE A 73 10.26 -6.19 -0.60
CA PHE A 73 9.77 -5.74 0.71
C PHE A 73 8.73 -6.69 1.29
N LEU A 74 7.76 -7.11 0.48
CA LEU A 74 6.73 -8.05 0.92
C LEU A 74 7.33 -9.40 1.31
N TRP A 75 8.31 -9.88 0.53
CA TRP A 75 9.03 -11.10 0.87
C TRP A 75 9.79 -10.97 2.19
N ALA A 76 10.48 -9.86 2.42
CA ALA A 76 11.20 -9.62 3.67
C ALA A 76 10.26 -9.55 4.88
N LEU A 77 9.09 -8.92 4.72
CA LEU A 77 8.04 -8.91 5.74
C LEU A 77 7.51 -10.31 6.02
N GLN A 78 7.24 -11.09 4.98
CA GLN A 78 6.77 -12.47 5.12
C GLN A 78 7.79 -13.33 5.88
N ARG A 79 9.07 -13.22 5.56
CA ARG A 79 10.15 -13.91 6.30
C ARG A 79 10.16 -13.54 7.77
N HIS A 80 9.94 -12.27 8.09
CA HIS A 80 9.86 -11.83 9.48
C HIS A 80 8.67 -12.45 10.21
N TYR A 81 7.46 -12.35 9.64
CA TYR A 81 6.24 -12.81 10.31
C TYR A 81 6.12 -14.33 10.37
N GLU A 82 6.52 -15.05 9.33
CA GLU A 82 6.35 -16.49 9.26
C GLU A 82 7.52 -17.28 9.82
N GLN A 83 8.73 -16.77 9.71
CA GLN A 83 9.95 -17.49 10.07
C GLN A 83 10.80 -16.76 11.11
N GLN A 84 10.37 -15.61 11.58
CA GLN A 84 11.09 -14.77 12.54
C GLN A 84 12.50 -14.41 12.07
N GLU A 85 12.71 -14.32 10.78
CA GLU A 85 13.98 -13.96 10.16
C GLU A 85 14.02 -12.46 9.90
N LEU A 86 14.81 -11.74 10.70
CA LEU A 86 14.83 -10.28 10.73
C LEU A 86 15.82 -9.63 9.77
N ARG A 87 16.88 -10.34 9.38
CA ARG A 87 18.04 -9.74 8.70
C ARG A 87 17.69 -9.01 7.39
N PHE A 88 16.76 -9.54 6.62
CA PHE A 88 16.36 -8.93 5.36
C PHE A 88 15.58 -7.64 5.59
N LEU A 89 14.64 -7.67 6.53
CA LEU A 89 13.85 -6.50 6.88
C LEU A 89 14.71 -5.42 7.55
N GLN A 90 15.71 -5.80 8.35
CA GLN A 90 16.65 -4.86 8.95
C GLN A 90 17.46 -4.10 7.90
N LEU A 91 17.88 -4.77 6.82
CA LEU A 91 18.58 -4.13 5.71
C LEU A 91 17.71 -3.10 5.00
N LEU A 92 16.42 -3.37 4.88
CA LEU A 92 15.47 -2.52 4.17
C LEU A 92 14.86 -1.43 5.05
N TRP A 93 14.93 -1.58 6.37
CA TRP A 93 14.23 -0.69 7.30
C TRP A 93 14.54 0.80 7.13
N PRO A 94 15.79 1.23 6.83
CA PRO A 94 16.06 2.63 6.56
C PRO A 94 15.26 3.23 5.41
N GLN A 95 14.79 2.40 4.47
CA GLN A 95 13.98 2.82 3.33
C GLN A 95 12.48 2.81 3.64
N VAL A 96 12.08 2.24 4.77
CA VAL A 96 10.67 2.11 5.15
C VAL A 96 10.21 3.35 5.89
N ALA A 97 9.15 3.97 5.40
CA ALA A 97 8.51 5.09 6.08
C ALA A 97 7.46 4.61 7.08
N LEU A 98 6.69 3.59 6.70
CA LEU A 98 5.58 3.10 7.49
C LEU A 98 5.25 1.64 7.12
N VAL A 99 4.94 0.84 8.13
CA VAL A 99 4.23 -0.42 7.99
C VAL A 99 2.94 -0.35 8.80
N HIS A 100 1.82 -0.64 8.15
CA HIS A 100 0.52 -0.75 8.80
C HIS A 100 0.10 -2.22 8.84
N ALA A 101 0.22 -2.83 10.00
CA ALA A 101 -0.15 -4.23 10.23
C ALA A 101 -1.63 -4.29 10.65
N VAL A 102 -2.51 -4.38 9.68
CA VAL A 102 -3.97 -4.28 9.87
C VAL A 102 -4.54 -5.42 10.73
N ASP A 103 -3.87 -6.55 10.77
CA ASP A 103 -4.30 -7.74 11.52
C ASP A 103 -3.82 -7.74 12.97
N GLU A 104 -2.88 -6.88 13.31
CA GLU A 104 -2.38 -6.74 14.68
C GLU A 104 -3.25 -5.75 15.47
N LYS A 105 -4.31 -6.27 16.09
CA LYS A 105 -5.31 -5.45 16.81
C LYS A 105 -5.16 -5.51 18.33
N HIS A 106 -3.94 -5.71 18.83
CA HIS A 106 -3.70 -5.88 20.26
C HIS A 106 -3.89 -4.59 21.07
N ARG A 107 -3.57 -3.43 20.47
CA ARG A 107 -3.59 -2.13 21.15
C ARG A 107 -4.52 -1.13 20.49
N ALA A 108 -4.81 -1.31 19.21
CA ALA A 108 -5.66 -0.41 18.45
C ALA A 108 -6.60 -1.20 17.56
N PRO A 109 -7.89 -0.79 17.42
CA PRO A 109 -8.88 -1.52 16.62
C PRO A 109 -8.56 -1.54 15.13
N TYR A 110 -7.72 -0.63 14.65
CA TYR A 110 -7.37 -0.48 13.23
C TYR A 110 -6.04 -1.11 12.86
N GLY A 111 -5.38 -1.83 13.78
CA GLY A 111 -4.08 -2.44 13.58
C GLY A 111 -2.92 -1.60 14.13
N GLU A 112 -1.72 -2.16 14.07
CA GLU A 112 -0.52 -1.51 14.56
C GLU A 112 0.22 -0.77 13.44
N TYR A 113 0.79 0.39 13.79
CA TYR A 113 1.63 1.20 12.91
C TYR A 113 3.08 1.14 13.37
N TYR A 114 3.98 0.83 12.43
CA TYR A 114 5.42 0.81 12.68
C TYR A 114 6.10 1.88 11.84
N THR A 115 6.95 2.67 12.48
CA THR A 115 7.68 3.78 11.86
C THR A 115 9.13 3.76 12.33
N LYS A 116 9.94 4.73 11.91
CA LYS A 116 11.31 4.89 12.43
C LYS A 116 11.34 5.18 13.92
N LYS A 117 10.29 5.80 14.47
CA LYS A 117 10.18 6.07 15.92
C LYS A 117 9.66 4.86 16.70
N LYS A 118 8.91 4.00 16.06
CA LYS A 118 8.39 2.75 16.63
C LYS A 118 8.67 1.64 15.63
N PRO A 119 9.91 1.12 15.55
CA PRO A 119 10.29 0.18 14.52
C PRO A 119 9.68 -1.22 14.74
N LEU A 120 9.46 -1.93 13.65
CA LEU A 120 9.07 -3.34 13.66
C LEU A 120 10.27 -4.23 13.99
N VAL A 121 11.46 -3.80 13.63
CA VAL A 121 12.71 -4.53 13.82
C VAL A 121 13.78 -3.65 14.44
#